data_1a0af47c97832800fb55fd4842e5845f
#
_entry.id   1a0af47c97832800fb55fd4842e5845f
#
_cell.length_a   1.000
_cell.length_b   1.000
_cell.length_c   1.000
_cell.angle_alpha   90.00
_cell.angle_beta   90.00
_cell.angle_gamma   90.00
#
_symmetry.space_group_name_H-M   'P 1'
#
loop_
_entity.id
_entity.type
_entity.pdbx_description
1 polymer ?
#
loop_
_entity_poly.entity_id
_entity_poly.type
_entity_poly.pdbx_seq_one_letter_code
_entity_poly.pdbx_strand_id
1 'polypeptide(L)'
;MYLITIEGGDGSGKGLATKVVAEVLEKEFCFTSVEITGEPRRDHPLGRLAIDSVRQNTHTPEEEAGFFAADRVDHSHGWILPRLEEGRIVVSERNVHSSLVYQGIVGSLGVERVAQINSAALVPDLCIWVDCDPDVAMKRIQSGTLRMMSDKAEYFETTELQNAIRAGYASLLSGEVEMPIPFDMGAIIGPVSNETTEREFRRKLTLHVRKFLHSRPAPLNVDTEAVERFMLKRLIKSTMGQTVLDGLGVEPARTLNDWLDGKTPWRVLREAQEEHTSALQQVSEDERVDVPKSISAHSIS
;
A
#
# COMPACT_ATOMS: atom_id res chain seq x y z
N MET A 1 -8.09 7.28 -0.75
CA MET A 1 -8.20 6.74 -2.13
C MET A 1 -7.81 5.27 -2.15
N TYR A 2 -6.54 4.87 -2.27
CA TYR A 2 -6.13 3.46 -2.29
C TYR A 2 -5.37 3.06 -1.04
N LEU A 3 -5.62 1.85 -0.53
CA LEU A 3 -4.81 1.16 0.45
C LEU A 3 -3.90 0.15 -0.28
N ILE A 4 -2.61 0.41 -0.29
CA ILE A 4 -1.60 -0.45 -0.92
C ILE A 4 -0.77 -1.09 0.17
N THR A 5 -0.60 -2.40 0.14
CA THR A 5 0.15 -3.12 1.16
C THR A 5 1.39 -3.80 0.59
N ILE A 6 2.46 -3.80 1.37
CA ILE A 6 3.73 -4.41 1.02
C ILE A 6 3.94 -5.61 1.95
N GLU A 7 3.95 -6.79 1.38
CA GLU A 7 3.99 -8.06 2.10
C GLU A 7 5.28 -8.84 1.83
N GLY A 8 5.62 -9.77 2.71
CA GLY A 8 6.79 -10.65 2.58
C GLY A 8 7.44 -10.97 3.92
N GLY A 9 8.42 -11.90 3.91
CA GLY A 9 9.20 -12.31 5.07
C GLY A 9 10.09 -11.20 5.62
N ASP A 10 10.65 -11.40 6.81
CA ASP A 10 11.58 -10.45 7.39
C ASP A 10 12.89 -10.43 6.59
N GLY A 11 13.51 -9.27 6.46
CA GLY A 11 14.70 -9.11 5.61
C GLY A 11 14.44 -9.11 4.10
N SER A 12 13.21 -9.31 3.62
CA SER A 12 12.89 -9.32 2.18
C SER A 12 13.05 -7.96 1.51
N GLY A 13 13.06 -6.86 2.28
CA GLY A 13 13.22 -5.50 1.76
C GLY A 13 11.91 -4.73 1.62
N LYS A 14 10.88 -5.10 2.38
CA LYS A 14 9.57 -4.40 2.43
C LYS A 14 9.72 -2.90 2.67
N GLY A 15 10.56 -2.49 3.64
CA GLY A 15 10.75 -1.07 3.95
C GLY A 15 11.31 -0.26 2.77
N LEU A 16 12.20 -0.84 1.95
CA LEU A 16 12.65 -0.22 0.69
C LEU A 16 11.49 -0.18 -0.32
N ALA A 17 10.77 -1.28 -0.48
CA ALA A 17 9.64 -1.35 -1.39
C ALA A 17 8.56 -0.32 -1.04
N THR A 18 8.22 -0.17 0.25
CA THR A 18 7.27 0.84 0.74
C THR A 18 7.67 2.26 0.33
N LYS A 19 8.94 2.61 0.50
CA LYS A 19 9.47 3.93 0.08
C LYS A 19 9.40 4.12 -1.43
N VAL A 20 9.83 3.10 -2.18
CA VAL A 20 9.81 3.16 -3.66
C VAL A 20 8.39 3.32 -4.19
N VAL A 21 7.45 2.54 -3.65
CA VAL A 21 6.04 2.62 -4.04
C VAL A 21 5.46 4.00 -3.72
N ALA A 22 5.74 4.53 -2.52
CA ALA A 22 5.31 5.89 -2.17
C ALA A 22 5.90 6.96 -3.10
N GLU A 23 7.20 6.90 -3.40
CA GLU A 23 7.86 7.82 -4.34
C GLU A 23 7.25 7.77 -5.76
N VAL A 24 6.87 6.58 -6.23
CA VAL A 24 6.18 6.41 -7.54
C VAL A 24 4.81 7.04 -7.49
N LEU A 25 4.02 6.74 -6.45
CA LEU A 25 2.67 7.27 -6.30
C LEU A 25 2.65 8.79 -6.19
N GLU A 26 3.58 9.41 -5.46
CA GLU A 26 3.72 10.86 -5.37
C GLU A 26 4.02 11.52 -6.71
N LYS A 27 4.70 10.82 -7.61
CA LYS A 27 4.97 11.31 -8.98
C LYS A 27 3.77 11.16 -9.89
N GLU A 28 2.99 10.10 -9.74
CA GLU A 28 1.82 9.82 -10.59
C GLU A 28 0.58 10.63 -10.15
N PHE A 29 0.49 10.98 -8.86
CA PHE A 29 -0.63 11.72 -8.28
C PHE A 29 -0.18 13.05 -7.66
N CYS A 30 0.03 14.04 -8.50
CA CYS A 30 0.58 15.34 -8.10
C CYS A 30 -0.35 16.20 -7.21
N PHE A 31 -1.60 15.84 -7.02
CA PHE A 31 -2.56 16.58 -6.18
C PHE A 31 -3.05 15.79 -4.95
N THR A 32 -2.48 14.65 -4.68
CA THR A 32 -2.77 13.90 -3.45
C THR A 32 -1.49 13.65 -2.66
N SER A 33 -1.64 13.36 -1.38
CA SER A 33 -0.54 12.93 -0.53
C SER A 33 -0.51 11.42 -0.42
N VAL A 34 0.68 10.88 -0.26
CA VAL A 34 0.92 9.48 0.05
C VAL A 34 1.36 9.37 1.50
N GLU A 35 0.67 8.55 2.27
CA GLU A 35 0.96 8.30 3.67
C GLU A 35 1.57 6.91 3.84
N ILE A 36 2.68 6.84 4.58
CA ILE A 36 3.35 5.57 4.88
C ILE A 36 3.00 5.15 6.31
N THR A 37 2.68 3.88 6.47
CA THR A 37 2.40 3.27 7.77
C THR A 37 2.88 1.81 7.79
N GLY A 38 2.60 1.08 8.88
CA GLY A 38 2.93 -0.35 8.97
C GLY A 38 2.26 -1.03 10.15
N GLU A 39 2.15 -2.34 10.08
CA GLU A 39 1.55 -3.20 11.09
C GLU A 39 2.52 -4.31 11.51
N PRO A 40 2.52 -4.67 12.80
CA PRO A 40 1.85 -3.97 13.90
C PRO A 40 2.48 -2.60 14.19
N ARG A 41 1.68 -1.65 14.70
CA ARG A 41 2.12 -0.29 15.03
C ARG A 41 3.01 -0.28 16.28
N ARG A 42 4.31 -0.24 16.09
CA ARG A 42 5.31 -0.40 17.18
C ARG A 42 5.18 0.64 18.31
N ASP A 43 4.71 1.84 18.00
CA ASP A 43 4.54 2.93 18.97
C ASP A 43 3.13 3.01 19.56
N HIS A 44 2.19 2.20 19.07
CA HIS A 44 0.82 2.15 19.55
C HIS A 44 0.64 1.04 20.61
N PRO A 45 -0.18 1.25 21.67
CA PRO A 45 -0.38 0.23 22.70
C PRO A 45 -0.85 -1.13 22.17
N LEU A 46 -1.80 -1.15 21.22
CA LEU A 46 -2.30 -2.40 20.63
C LEU A 46 -1.23 -3.10 19.79
N GLY A 47 -0.45 -2.36 19.01
CA GLY A 47 0.64 -2.93 18.24
C GLY A 47 1.77 -3.49 19.12
N ARG A 48 2.08 -2.84 20.25
CA ARG A 48 3.01 -3.39 21.27
C ARG A 48 2.47 -4.67 21.88
N LEU A 49 1.18 -4.70 22.22
CA LEU A 49 0.54 -5.90 22.76
C LEU A 49 0.67 -7.08 21.79
N ALA A 50 0.41 -6.86 20.49
CA ALA A 50 0.58 -7.87 19.46
C ALA A 50 2.02 -8.37 19.35
N ILE A 51 3.02 -7.47 19.39
CA ILE A 51 4.44 -7.84 19.37
C ILE A 51 4.83 -8.64 20.63
N ASP A 52 4.38 -8.18 21.78
CA ASP A 52 4.71 -8.81 23.07
C ASP A 52 4.06 -10.18 23.22
N SER A 53 2.87 -10.41 22.64
CA SER A 53 2.20 -11.71 22.64
C SER A 53 3.07 -12.80 21.98
N VAL A 54 3.68 -12.48 20.83
CA VAL A 54 4.61 -13.38 20.14
C VAL A 54 5.89 -13.62 20.95
N ARG A 55 6.46 -12.55 21.53
CA ARG A 55 7.70 -12.65 22.30
C ARG A 55 7.56 -13.48 23.58
N GLN A 56 6.42 -13.39 24.22
CA GLN A 56 6.15 -14.12 25.47
C GLN A 56 5.85 -15.59 25.22
N ASN A 57 5.32 -15.92 24.04
CA ASN A 57 4.94 -17.29 23.65
C ASN A 57 4.09 -18.02 24.74
N THR A 58 3.20 -17.26 25.37
CA THR A 58 2.31 -17.75 26.45
C THR A 58 0.85 -17.76 26.03
N HIS A 59 0.54 -17.17 24.89
CA HIS A 59 -0.80 -17.04 24.35
C HIS A 59 -1.13 -18.19 23.39
N THR A 60 -2.41 -18.49 23.28
CA THR A 60 -2.90 -19.40 22.24
C THR A 60 -2.78 -18.73 20.85
N PRO A 61 -2.69 -19.52 19.78
CA PRO A 61 -2.67 -18.95 18.40
C PRO A 61 -3.86 -18.03 18.12
N GLU A 62 -5.01 -18.31 18.71
CA GLU A 62 -6.21 -17.48 18.53
C GLU A 62 -6.13 -16.15 19.29
N GLU A 63 -5.59 -16.14 20.51
CA GLU A 63 -5.33 -14.90 21.26
C GLU A 63 -4.30 -14.04 20.55
N GLU A 64 -3.22 -14.64 20.05
CA GLU A 64 -2.21 -13.93 19.27
C GLU A 64 -2.82 -13.29 18.03
N ALA A 65 -3.58 -14.07 17.24
CA ALA A 65 -4.30 -13.53 16.06
C ALA A 65 -5.25 -12.40 16.44
N GLY A 66 -5.91 -12.50 17.61
CA GLY A 66 -6.79 -11.47 18.16
C GLY A 66 -6.05 -10.15 18.47
N PHE A 67 -4.84 -10.21 19.04
CA PHE A 67 -4.04 -9.01 19.32
C PHE A 67 -3.60 -8.28 18.03
N PHE A 68 -3.15 -9.03 17.01
CA PHE A 68 -2.84 -8.45 15.70
C PHE A 68 -4.07 -7.86 15.03
N ALA A 69 -5.22 -8.52 15.11
CA ALA A 69 -6.46 -8.02 14.56
C ALA A 69 -6.96 -6.76 15.29
N ALA A 70 -6.83 -6.70 16.62
CA ALA A 70 -7.20 -5.52 17.39
C ALA A 70 -6.39 -4.29 16.96
N ASP A 71 -5.06 -4.43 16.78
CA ASP A 71 -4.23 -3.35 16.26
C ASP A 71 -4.65 -2.95 14.84
N ARG A 72 -4.89 -3.91 13.96
CA ARG A 72 -5.28 -3.68 12.56
C ARG A 72 -6.64 -3.00 12.42
N VAL A 73 -7.64 -3.46 13.16
CA VAL A 73 -8.99 -2.88 13.10
C VAL A 73 -8.99 -1.44 13.61
N ASP A 74 -8.32 -1.19 14.73
CA ASP A 74 -8.15 0.17 15.25
C ASP A 74 -7.38 1.06 14.26
N HIS A 75 -6.31 0.54 13.65
CA HIS A 75 -5.54 1.23 12.61
C HIS A 75 -6.38 1.51 11.37
N SER A 76 -7.16 0.53 10.93
CA SER A 76 -8.05 0.64 9.77
C SER A 76 -9.03 1.81 9.92
N HIS A 77 -9.75 1.87 11.02
CA HIS A 77 -10.82 2.88 11.20
C HIS A 77 -10.35 4.17 11.87
N GLY A 78 -9.37 4.09 12.76
CA GLY A 78 -8.86 5.26 13.48
C GLY A 78 -7.85 6.07 12.67
N TRP A 79 -7.17 5.45 11.69
CA TRP A 79 -6.09 6.14 10.98
C TRP A 79 -6.16 6.00 9.45
N ILE A 80 -6.34 4.79 8.91
CA ILE A 80 -6.29 4.56 7.46
C ILE A 80 -7.53 5.13 6.77
N LEU A 81 -8.74 4.68 7.16
CA LEU A 81 -9.99 5.07 6.50
C LEU A 81 -10.18 6.58 6.39
N PRO A 82 -9.98 7.39 7.44
CA PRO A 82 -10.12 8.85 7.31
C PRO A 82 -9.21 9.46 6.24
N ARG A 83 -8.01 8.88 6.04
CA ARG A 83 -7.06 9.35 5.01
C ARG A 83 -7.50 8.95 3.61
N LEU A 84 -8.04 7.74 3.45
CA LEU A 84 -8.58 7.29 2.16
C LEU A 84 -9.79 8.16 1.74
N GLU A 85 -10.67 8.49 2.70
CA GLU A 85 -11.82 9.39 2.48
C GLU A 85 -11.38 10.81 2.11
N GLU A 86 -10.24 11.26 2.64
CA GLU A 86 -9.60 12.52 2.23
C GLU A 86 -8.93 12.46 0.85
N GLY A 87 -9.04 11.35 0.13
CA GLY A 87 -8.41 11.16 -1.18
C GLY A 87 -6.91 10.88 -1.13
N ARG A 88 -6.35 10.62 0.07
CA ARG A 88 -4.95 10.23 0.21
C ARG A 88 -4.76 8.77 -0.19
N ILE A 89 -3.53 8.42 -0.56
CA ILE A 89 -3.12 7.04 -0.76
C ILE A 89 -2.34 6.59 0.48
N VAL A 90 -2.65 5.41 0.98
CA VAL A 90 -1.94 4.82 2.14
C VAL A 90 -1.13 3.64 1.66
N VAL A 91 0.18 3.63 1.97
CA VAL A 91 1.08 2.50 1.74
C VAL A 91 1.45 1.91 3.09
N SER A 92 1.01 0.69 3.35
CA SER A 92 1.28 -0.02 4.61
C SER A 92 2.34 -1.10 4.42
N GLU A 93 3.39 -1.09 5.24
CA GLU A 93 4.23 -2.26 5.41
C GLU A 93 3.48 -3.28 6.27
N ARG A 94 3.07 -4.40 5.65
CA ARG A 94 2.19 -5.42 6.21
C ARG A 94 0.73 -4.96 6.38
N ASN A 95 -0.16 -5.93 6.31
CA ASN A 95 -1.58 -5.82 6.64
C ASN A 95 -2.16 -7.23 6.86
N VAL A 96 -3.45 -7.46 6.53
CA VAL A 96 -4.16 -8.73 6.77
C VAL A 96 -3.46 -9.95 6.20
N HIS A 97 -2.83 -9.85 5.01
CA HIS A 97 -2.12 -10.97 4.40
C HIS A 97 -0.98 -11.51 5.28
N SER A 98 -0.30 -10.63 6.03
CA SER A 98 0.66 -11.07 7.04
C SER A 98 0.01 -12.00 8.07
N SER A 99 -1.15 -11.66 8.62
CA SER A 99 -1.85 -12.52 9.59
C SER A 99 -2.36 -13.81 8.98
N LEU A 100 -2.87 -13.77 7.74
CA LEU A 100 -3.29 -14.99 7.02
C LEU A 100 -2.12 -15.97 6.85
N VAL A 101 -0.91 -15.46 6.61
CA VAL A 101 0.30 -16.29 6.51
C VAL A 101 0.82 -16.70 7.88
N TYR A 102 1.11 -15.74 8.76
CA TYR A 102 1.79 -16.02 10.04
C TYR A 102 0.91 -16.80 11.00
N GLN A 103 -0.29 -16.34 11.29
CA GLN A 103 -1.21 -17.03 12.20
C GLN A 103 -2.03 -18.12 11.49
N GLY A 104 -2.46 -17.85 10.26
CA GLY A 104 -3.34 -18.76 9.51
C GLY A 104 -2.63 -20.01 9.00
N ILE A 105 -1.56 -19.85 8.23
CA ILE A 105 -0.85 -20.95 7.59
C ILE A 105 0.24 -21.49 8.50
N VAL A 106 1.22 -20.68 8.87
CA VAL A 106 2.39 -21.08 9.66
C VAL A 106 1.98 -21.44 11.08
N GLY A 107 1.14 -20.62 11.71
CA GLY A 107 0.58 -20.87 13.05
C GLY A 107 -0.55 -21.90 13.09
N SER A 108 -0.95 -22.43 11.93
CA SER A 108 -1.96 -23.50 11.79
C SER A 108 -3.36 -23.18 12.34
N LEU A 109 -3.70 -21.88 12.52
CA LEU A 109 -5.05 -21.49 12.95
C LEU A 109 -6.08 -21.60 11.80
N GLY A 110 -5.59 -21.65 10.55
CA GLY A 110 -6.41 -21.64 9.35
C GLY A 110 -6.74 -20.24 8.86
N VAL A 111 -6.67 -20.04 7.54
CA VAL A 111 -6.86 -18.72 6.90
C VAL A 111 -8.29 -18.19 7.11
N GLU A 112 -9.31 -19.06 7.06
CA GLU A 112 -10.70 -18.70 7.29
C GLU A 112 -10.92 -18.14 8.71
N ARG A 113 -10.33 -18.79 9.73
CA ARG A 113 -10.46 -18.32 11.10
C ARG A 113 -9.79 -16.97 11.30
N VAL A 114 -8.59 -16.79 10.75
CA VAL A 114 -7.88 -15.50 10.78
C VAL A 114 -8.68 -14.42 10.05
N ALA A 115 -9.28 -14.73 8.90
CA ALA A 115 -10.14 -13.80 8.18
C ALA A 115 -11.36 -13.38 8.99
N GLN A 116 -12.01 -14.31 9.67
CA GLN A 116 -13.15 -14.01 10.58
C GLN A 116 -12.74 -13.05 11.70
N ILE A 117 -11.59 -13.28 12.33
CA ILE A 117 -11.05 -12.42 13.40
C ILE A 117 -10.75 -11.00 12.84
N ASN A 118 -10.35 -10.91 11.59
CA ASN A 118 -10.02 -9.66 10.89
C ASN A 118 -11.18 -9.06 10.07
N SER A 119 -12.40 -9.57 10.21
CA SER A 119 -13.54 -9.22 9.34
C SER A 119 -13.89 -7.74 9.29
N ALA A 120 -13.51 -6.97 10.31
CA ALA A 120 -13.68 -5.52 10.36
C ALA A 120 -12.48 -4.72 9.82
N ALA A 121 -11.40 -5.38 9.39
CA ALA A 121 -10.26 -4.69 8.80
C ALA A 121 -10.58 -4.22 7.38
N LEU A 122 -9.90 -3.14 6.95
CA LEU A 122 -9.99 -2.68 5.56
C LEU A 122 -9.36 -3.68 4.60
N VAL A 123 -9.91 -3.75 3.40
CA VAL A 123 -9.41 -4.61 2.33
C VAL A 123 -8.33 -3.86 1.54
N PRO A 124 -7.11 -4.39 1.41
CA PRO A 124 -6.12 -3.76 0.54
C PRO A 124 -6.57 -3.72 -0.93
N ASP A 125 -6.49 -2.55 -1.56
CA ASP A 125 -6.78 -2.41 -3.00
C ASP A 125 -5.68 -3.08 -3.84
N LEU A 126 -4.44 -3.09 -3.32
CA LEU A 126 -3.29 -3.74 -3.93
C LEU A 126 -2.39 -4.33 -2.85
N CYS A 127 -2.09 -5.61 -2.98
CA CYS A 127 -1.05 -6.31 -2.22
C CYS A 127 0.19 -6.53 -3.12
N ILE A 128 1.35 -6.07 -2.70
CA ILE A 128 2.62 -6.31 -3.38
C ILE A 128 3.45 -7.27 -2.52
N TRP A 129 3.67 -8.49 -3.01
CA TRP A 129 4.51 -9.46 -2.35
C TRP A 129 5.98 -9.32 -2.79
N VAL A 130 6.81 -8.90 -1.84
CA VAL A 130 8.27 -8.84 -2.00
C VAL A 130 8.87 -10.16 -1.55
N ASP A 131 9.43 -10.89 -2.50
CA ASP A 131 10.07 -12.17 -2.25
C ASP A 131 11.59 -12.01 -2.15
N CYS A 132 12.20 -12.79 -1.25
CA CYS A 132 13.63 -12.89 -1.09
C CYS A 132 13.99 -14.27 -0.55
N ASP A 133 15.08 -14.82 -1.02
CA ASP A 133 15.65 -16.05 -0.48
C ASP A 133 15.90 -15.90 1.03
N PRO A 134 15.46 -16.84 1.88
CA PRO A 134 15.61 -16.76 3.34
C PRO A 134 17.07 -16.62 3.79
N ASP A 135 18.03 -17.26 3.12
CA ASP A 135 19.46 -17.12 3.47
C ASP A 135 19.99 -15.72 3.18
N VAL A 136 19.50 -15.09 2.09
CA VAL A 136 19.83 -13.71 1.77
C VAL A 136 19.17 -12.77 2.77
N ALA A 137 17.92 -13.01 3.12
CA ALA A 137 17.17 -12.24 4.09
C ALA A 137 17.83 -12.29 5.48
N MET A 138 18.20 -13.49 5.94
CA MET A 138 18.88 -13.71 7.21
C MET A 138 20.26 -13.00 7.27
N LYS A 139 21.06 -13.05 6.19
CA LYS A 139 22.31 -12.29 6.12
C LYS A 139 22.08 -10.78 6.26
N ARG A 140 21.02 -10.24 5.66
CA ARG A 140 20.65 -8.82 5.81
C ARG A 140 20.25 -8.47 7.23
N ILE A 141 19.49 -9.33 7.91
CA ILE A 141 19.10 -9.15 9.31
C ILE A 141 20.36 -9.17 10.20
N GLN A 142 21.25 -10.14 10.01
CA GLN A 142 22.47 -10.32 10.82
C GLN A 142 23.52 -9.24 10.59
N SER A 143 23.63 -8.70 9.38
CA SER A 143 24.62 -7.66 9.03
C SER A 143 24.37 -6.30 9.67
N GLY A 144 23.33 -6.16 10.48
CA GLY A 144 23.07 -4.95 11.26
C GLY A 144 22.37 -3.82 10.53
N THR A 145 22.10 -3.97 9.23
CA THR A 145 21.40 -2.93 8.46
C THR A 145 19.96 -2.70 8.94
N LEU A 146 19.40 -3.67 9.66
CA LEU A 146 18.05 -3.63 10.23
C LEU A 146 18.03 -3.66 11.78
N ARG A 147 19.20 -3.82 12.41
CA ARG A 147 19.33 -4.10 13.85
C ARG A 147 19.39 -2.90 14.78
N MET A 148 19.32 -1.68 14.28
CA MET A 148 19.45 -0.51 15.15
C MET A 148 18.31 -0.34 16.19
N MET A 149 17.36 -1.28 16.30
CA MET A 149 16.16 -1.10 17.12
C MET A 149 15.79 -2.24 18.09
N SER A 150 16.53 -3.34 18.20
CA SER A 150 16.27 -4.30 19.30
C SER A 150 17.47 -5.15 19.69
N ASP A 151 17.83 -5.13 20.98
CA ASP A 151 18.89 -5.95 21.59
C ASP A 151 18.50 -7.42 21.82
N LYS A 152 17.40 -7.88 21.25
CA LYS A 152 16.92 -9.27 21.34
C LYS A 152 16.52 -9.79 19.98
N ALA A 153 17.04 -10.98 19.64
CA ALA A 153 16.59 -11.78 18.51
C ALA A 153 15.06 -11.85 18.51
N GLU A 154 14.44 -11.43 17.41
CA GLU A 154 13.00 -11.55 17.29
C GLU A 154 12.65 -13.03 17.02
N TYR A 155 11.48 -13.47 17.50
CA TYR A 155 11.00 -14.87 17.42
C TYR A 155 11.04 -15.46 15.99
N PHE A 156 10.99 -14.60 14.96
CA PHE A 156 10.95 -15.02 13.55
C PHE A 156 12.33 -15.10 12.87
N GLU A 157 13.43 -15.20 13.62
CA GLU A 157 14.80 -15.18 13.06
C GLU A 157 15.41 -16.54 12.74
N THR A 158 14.63 -17.64 12.61
CA THR A 158 15.18 -18.91 12.14
C THR A 158 14.97 -19.11 10.66
N THR A 159 15.94 -19.74 9.97
CA THR A 159 15.84 -20.02 8.53
C THR A 159 14.65 -20.92 8.23
N GLU A 160 14.34 -21.90 9.09
CA GLU A 160 13.21 -22.81 8.94
C GLU A 160 11.89 -22.04 8.96
N LEU A 161 11.73 -21.13 9.89
CA LEU A 161 10.52 -20.31 10.01
C LEU A 161 10.39 -19.33 8.84
N GLN A 162 11.49 -18.71 8.39
CA GLN A 162 11.48 -17.85 7.20
C GLN A 162 11.14 -18.64 5.93
N ASN A 163 11.59 -19.90 5.80
CA ASN A 163 11.18 -20.80 4.71
C ASN A 163 9.67 -21.10 4.77
N ALA A 164 9.14 -21.40 5.94
CA ALA A 164 7.71 -21.65 6.13
C ALA A 164 6.88 -20.40 5.80
N ILE A 165 7.31 -19.21 6.23
CA ILE A 165 6.66 -17.94 5.90
C ILE A 165 6.68 -17.67 4.40
N ARG A 166 7.84 -17.86 3.73
CA ARG A 166 7.94 -17.70 2.27
C ARG A 166 7.02 -18.66 1.53
N ALA A 167 6.98 -19.94 1.93
CA ALA A 167 6.07 -20.92 1.37
C ALA A 167 4.60 -20.55 1.61
N GLY A 168 4.28 -20.04 2.80
CA GLY A 168 2.95 -19.54 3.14
C GLY A 168 2.51 -18.37 2.24
N TYR A 169 3.37 -17.39 2.01
CA TYR A 169 3.08 -16.32 1.04
C TYR A 169 2.92 -16.87 -0.38
N ALA A 170 3.78 -17.80 -0.79
CA ALA A 170 3.69 -18.40 -2.11
C ALA A 170 2.35 -19.11 -2.29
N SER A 171 1.95 -19.97 -1.36
CA SER A 171 0.70 -20.73 -1.46
C SER A 171 -0.54 -19.85 -1.42
N LEU A 172 -0.56 -18.82 -0.55
CA LEU A 172 -1.70 -17.90 -0.43
C LEU A 172 -1.83 -16.99 -1.66
N LEU A 173 -0.73 -16.36 -2.08
CA LEU A 173 -0.77 -15.32 -3.12
C LEU A 173 -0.70 -15.88 -4.54
N SER A 174 -0.38 -17.16 -4.72
CA SER A 174 -0.52 -17.88 -6.01
C SER A 174 -1.93 -18.48 -6.22
N GLY A 175 -2.76 -18.51 -5.16
CA GLY A 175 -4.08 -19.12 -5.20
C GLY A 175 -4.10 -20.63 -4.96
N GLU A 176 -2.99 -21.23 -4.51
CA GLU A 176 -2.95 -22.63 -4.05
C GLU A 176 -3.78 -22.80 -2.76
N VAL A 177 -3.67 -21.86 -1.85
CA VAL A 177 -4.59 -21.67 -0.73
C VAL A 177 -5.58 -20.57 -1.11
N GLU A 178 -6.88 -20.89 -1.03
CA GLU A 178 -7.92 -19.93 -1.36
C GLU A 178 -7.89 -18.73 -0.41
N MET A 179 -7.91 -17.53 -0.98
CA MET A 179 -7.93 -16.30 -0.20
C MET A 179 -9.33 -16.10 0.35
N PRO A 180 -9.50 -15.93 1.67
CA PRO A 180 -10.84 -15.71 2.25
C PRO A 180 -11.47 -14.38 1.83
N ILE A 181 -12.79 -14.38 1.61
CA ILE A 181 -13.59 -13.17 1.40
C ILE A 181 -13.59 -12.33 2.70
N PRO A 182 -13.49 -10.98 2.61
CA PRO A 182 -13.40 -10.14 1.41
C PRO A 182 -11.97 -9.86 0.90
N PHE A 183 -10.96 -10.48 1.46
CA PHE A 183 -9.55 -10.17 1.20
C PHE A 183 -9.06 -10.65 -0.18
N ASP A 184 -9.86 -11.44 -0.88
CA ASP A 184 -9.68 -11.86 -2.28
C ASP A 184 -10.01 -10.76 -3.31
N MET A 185 -10.67 -9.66 -2.88
CA MET A 185 -11.13 -8.60 -3.77
C MET A 185 -10.01 -7.71 -4.30
N GLY A 186 -8.90 -7.60 -3.55
CA GLY A 186 -7.77 -6.76 -3.93
C GLY A 186 -6.89 -7.36 -5.01
N ALA A 187 -6.22 -6.49 -5.77
CA ALA A 187 -5.23 -6.93 -6.73
C ALA A 187 -3.97 -7.46 -6.02
N ILE A 188 -3.38 -8.52 -6.55
CA ILE A 188 -2.14 -9.11 -6.04
C ILE A 188 -1.05 -8.98 -7.09
N ILE A 189 0.11 -8.52 -6.69
CA ILE A 189 1.32 -8.42 -7.50
C ILE A 189 2.44 -9.16 -6.79
N GLY A 190 3.07 -10.06 -7.47
CA GLY A 190 4.24 -10.79 -6.97
C GLY A 190 4.32 -12.22 -7.51
N PRO A 191 5.41 -12.91 -7.17
CA PRO A 191 6.53 -12.43 -6.34
C PRO A 191 7.40 -11.37 -7.03
N VAL A 192 7.68 -10.26 -6.35
CA VAL A 192 8.68 -9.28 -6.78
C VAL A 192 10.00 -9.60 -6.09
N SER A 193 10.88 -10.29 -6.80
CA SER A 193 12.17 -10.70 -6.25
C SER A 193 13.08 -9.51 -5.95
N ASN A 194 13.62 -9.46 -4.73
CA ASN A 194 14.60 -8.50 -4.24
C ASN A 194 15.99 -9.15 -4.04
N GLU A 195 16.43 -9.93 -5.02
CA GLU A 195 17.75 -10.58 -5.02
C GLU A 195 18.70 -9.96 -6.07
N THR A 196 18.22 -8.97 -6.78
CA THR A 196 18.95 -8.23 -7.81
C THR A 196 19.49 -6.90 -7.28
N THR A 197 19.97 -6.04 -8.16
CA THR A 197 20.38 -4.69 -7.77
C THR A 197 19.19 -3.84 -7.31
N GLU A 198 19.43 -2.87 -6.43
CA GLU A 198 18.41 -1.93 -5.98
C GLU A 198 17.74 -1.21 -7.17
N ARG A 199 18.52 -0.84 -8.20
CA ARG A 199 18.00 -0.20 -9.41
C ARG A 199 16.98 -1.09 -10.11
N GLU A 200 17.28 -2.36 -10.28
CA GLU A 200 16.38 -3.31 -10.95
C GLU A 200 15.13 -3.59 -10.11
N PHE A 201 15.29 -3.72 -8.80
CA PHE A 201 14.16 -3.88 -7.89
C PHE A 201 13.22 -2.67 -7.94
N ARG A 202 13.77 -1.45 -7.89
CA ARG A 202 13.01 -0.21 -8.06
C ARG A 202 12.27 -0.17 -9.40
N ARG A 203 12.90 -0.59 -10.49
CA ARG A 203 12.31 -0.66 -11.82
C ARG A 203 11.12 -1.60 -11.86
N LYS A 204 11.25 -2.81 -11.30
CA LYS A 204 10.15 -3.80 -11.23
C LYS A 204 8.95 -3.24 -10.45
N LEU A 205 9.18 -2.68 -9.27
CA LEU A 205 8.13 -2.07 -8.45
C LEU A 205 7.41 -0.94 -9.19
N THR A 206 8.18 -0.04 -9.81
CA THR A 206 7.62 1.08 -10.59
C THR A 206 6.70 0.58 -11.70
N LEU A 207 7.13 -0.42 -12.46
CA LEU A 207 6.34 -1.00 -13.54
C LEU A 207 5.02 -1.59 -13.02
N HIS A 208 5.07 -2.33 -11.93
CA HIS A 208 3.91 -2.97 -11.34
C HIS A 208 2.89 -1.95 -10.80
N VAL A 209 3.38 -0.94 -10.07
CA VAL A 209 2.51 0.13 -9.54
C VAL A 209 1.84 0.88 -10.67
N ARG A 210 2.58 1.26 -11.72
CA ARG A 210 2.01 1.93 -12.89
C ARG A 210 0.97 1.08 -13.61
N LYS A 211 1.22 -0.22 -13.76
CA LYS A 211 0.24 -1.13 -14.37
C LYS A 211 -1.05 -1.17 -13.56
N PHE A 212 -0.97 -1.23 -12.23
CA PHE A 212 -2.14 -1.15 -11.35
C PHE A 212 -2.89 0.17 -11.55
N LEU A 213 -2.18 1.30 -11.51
CA LEU A 213 -2.80 2.61 -11.69
C LEU A 213 -3.43 2.77 -13.08
N HIS A 214 -2.82 2.19 -14.11
CA HIS A 214 -3.36 2.21 -15.47
C HIS A 214 -4.69 1.45 -15.59
N SER A 215 -4.86 0.36 -14.85
CA SER A 215 -6.12 -0.39 -14.84
C SER A 215 -7.27 0.37 -14.17
N ARG A 216 -6.96 1.43 -13.40
CA ARG A 216 -7.92 2.30 -12.72
C ARG A 216 -8.99 1.54 -11.93
N PRO A 217 -8.60 0.64 -11.03
CA PRO A 217 -9.59 -0.08 -10.26
C PRO A 217 -10.37 0.87 -9.36
N ALA A 218 -11.66 0.59 -9.16
CA ALA A 218 -12.42 1.30 -8.14
C ALA A 218 -11.84 1.01 -6.76
N PRO A 219 -11.68 2.02 -5.88
CA PRO A 219 -11.27 1.79 -4.50
C PRO A 219 -12.27 0.88 -3.76
N LEU A 220 -11.75 -0.04 -2.94
CA LEU A 220 -12.57 -1.02 -2.24
C LEU A 220 -13.19 -0.48 -0.93
N ASN A 221 -12.54 0.50 -0.29
CA ASN A 221 -12.90 0.92 1.05
C ASN A 221 -13.64 2.27 1.10
N VAL A 222 -13.70 3.01 0.01
CA VAL A 222 -14.27 4.36 -0.03
C VAL A 222 -15.12 4.55 -1.27
N ASP A 223 -16.13 5.39 -1.14
CA ASP A 223 -16.92 5.83 -2.29
C ASP A 223 -16.09 6.74 -3.19
N THR A 224 -15.88 6.32 -4.44
CA THR A 224 -15.09 7.05 -5.42
C THR A 224 -15.64 8.46 -5.65
N GLU A 225 -16.95 8.62 -5.74
CA GLU A 225 -17.59 9.92 -5.97
C GLU A 225 -17.37 10.86 -4.78
N ALA A 226 -17.48 10.35 -3.55
CA ALA A 226 -17.21 11.13 -2.35
C ALA A 226 -15.77 11.58 -2.26
N VAL A 227 -14.81 10.70 -2.60
CA VAL A 227 -13.38 11.02 -2.66
C VAL A 227 -13.10 12.08 -3.73
N GLU A 228 -13.64 11.91 -4.92
CA GLU A 228 -13.50 12.88 -6.02
C GLU A 228 -14.03 14.26 -5.63
N ARG A 229 -15.20 14.31 -5.00
CA ARG A 229 -15.77 15.56 -4.46
C ARG A 229 -14.85 16.24 -3.44
N PHE A 230 -14.27 15.45 -2.55
CA PHE A 230 -13.37 15.97 -1.53
C PHE A 230 -12.08 16.54 -2.14
N MET A 231 -11.46 15.78 -3.06
CA MET A 231 -10.24 16.20 -3.76
C MET A 231 -10.48 17.46 -4.59
N LEU A 232 -11.57 17.52 -5.33
CA LEU A 232 -11.96 18.68 -6.11
C LEU A 232 -12.15 19.92 -5.24
N LYS A 233 -12.82 19.78 -4.11
CA LYS A 233 -13.00 20.86 -3.15
C LYS A 233 -11.68 21.41 -2.60
N ARG A 234 -10.69 20.53 -2.40
CA ARG A 234 -9.33 20.94 -1.99
C ARG A 234 -8.59 21.64 -3.12
N LEU A 235 -8.67 21.08 -4.34
CA LEU A 235 -8.02 21.62 -5.51
C LEU A 235 -8.50 23.04 -5.81
N ILE A 236 -9.81 23.27 -5.83
CA ILE A 236 -10.43 24.59 -6.06
C ILE A 236 -9.92 25.63 -5.04
N LYS A 237 -9.67 25.23 -3.80
CA LYS A 237 -9.19 26.12 -2.74
C LYS A 237 -7.67 26.33 -2.74
N SER A 238 -6.92 25.54 -3.51
CA SER A 238 -5.47 25.64 -3.55
C SER A 238 -5.02 26.68 -4.59
N THR A 239 -3.89 27.35 -4.33
CA THR A 239 -3.26 28.26 -5.31
C THR A 239 -2.92 27.52 -6.59
N MET A 240 -2.45 26.27 -6.47
CA MET A 240 -2.15 25.41 -7.61
C MET A 240 -3.41 25.17 -8.45
N GLY A 241 -4.54 24.82 -7.82
CA GLY A 241 -5.79 24.61 -8.53
C GLY A 241 -6.27 25.84 -9.29
N GLN A 242 -6.14 27.03 -8.70
CA GLN A 242 -6.45 28.29 -9.40
C GLN A 242 -5.54 28.50 -10.62
N THR A 243 -4.24 28.29 -10.49
CA THR A 243 -3.28 28.38 -11.60
C THR A 243 -3.62 27.42 -12.74
N VAL A 244 -4.04 26.19 -12.40
CA VAL A 244 -4.50 25.20 -13.40
C VAL A 244 -5.70 25.71 -14.18
N LEU A 245 -6.70 26.19 -13.45
CA LEU A 245 -7.93 26.68 -14.05
C LEU A 245 -7.67 27.89 -14.97
N ASP A 246 -6.84 28.82 -14.52
CA ASP A 246 -6.41 29.98 -15.29
C ASP A 246 -5.64 29.53 -16.55
N GLY A 247 -4.73 28.57 -16.41
CA GLY A 247 -3.94 28.03 -17.53
C GLY A 247 -4.77 27.27 -18.57
N LEU A 248 -5.86 26.64 -18.14
CA LEU A 248 -6.82 25.98 -19.05
C LEU A 248 -7.86 26.93 -19.64
N GLY A 249 -7.86 28.21 -19.25
CA GLY A 249 -8.85 29.19 -19.69
C GLY A 249 -10.26 28.89 -19.20
N VAL A 250 -10.37 28.25 -18.05
CA VAL A 250 -11.63 27.78 -17.50
C VAL A 250 -12.11 28.72 -16.40
N GLU A 251 -13.30 29.25 -16.58
CA GLU A 251 -13.99 30.05 -15.56
C GLU A 251 -14.20 29.23 -14.28
N PRO A 252 -13.79 29.74 -13.10
CA PRO A 252 -14.06 29.08 -11.84
C PRO A 252 -15.56 28.90 -11.62
N ALA A 253 -15.96 27.67 -11.29
CA ALA A 253 -17.34 27.42 -10.92
C ALA A 253 -17.72 28.22 -9.68
N ARG A 254 -18.92 28.79 -9.67
CA ARG A 254 -19.42 29.52 -8.52
C ARG A 254 -19.67 28.64 -7.31
N THR A 255 -19.99 27.38 -7.56
CA THR A 255 -20.22 26.37 -6.52
C THR A 255 -19.57 25.05 -6.87
N LEU A 256 -19.33 24.20 -5.88
CA LEU A 256 -18.86 22.85 -6.08
C LEU A 256 -19.84 22.04 -6.94
N ASN A 257 -21.14 22.26 -6.79
CA ASN A 257 -22.16 21.56 -7.57
C ASN A 257 -22.07 21.90 -9.06
N ASP A 258 -21.76 23.17 -9.42
CA ASP A 258 -21.56 23.54 -10.82
C ASP A 258 -20.41 22.77 -11.48
N TRP A 259 -19.42 22.38 -10.70
CA TRP A 259 -18.32 21.53 -11.14
C TRP A 259 -18.76 20.07 -11.36
N LEU A 260 -19.50 19.53 -10.41
CA LEU A 260 -19.98 18.16 -10.46
C LEU A 260 -21.03 17.93 -11.52
N ASP A 261 -21.83 18.96 -11.83
CA ASP A 261 -22.86 18.93 -12.87
C ASP A 261 -22.29 19.08 -14.29
N GLY A 262 -20.97 19.02 -14.44
CA GLY A 262 -20.29 19.10 -15.74
C GLY A 262 -20.33 20.48 -16.40
N LYS A 263 -20.76 21.52 -15.67
CA LYS A 263 -20.76 22.91 -16.14
C LYS A 263 -19.38 23.56 -16.10
N THR A 264 -18.40 22.86 -15.56
CA THR A 264 -17.03 23.29 -15.42
C THR A 264 -16.06 22.11 -15.31
N PRO A 265 -14.78 22.33 -15.31
CA PRO A 265 -13.73 21.48 -15.81
C PRO A 265 -13.35 20.28 -14.96
N TRP A 266 -14.19 19.75 -14.11
CA TRP A 266 -13.90 18.46 -13.47
C TRP A 266 -13.49 17.41 -14.51
N ARG A 267 -14.27 17.35 -15.61
CA ARG A 267 -13.95 16.47 -16.72
C ARG A 267 -12.60 16.81 -17.36
N VAL A 268 -12.33 18.09 -17.55
CA VAL A 268 -11.04 18.56 -18.12
C VAL A 268 -9.87 18.24 -17.21
N LEU A 269 -10.00 18.46 -15.89
CA LEU A 269 -8.96 18.08 -14.92
C LEU A 269 -8.74 16.58 -14.86
N ARG A 270 -9.81 15.80 -14.96
CA ARG A 270 -9.75 14.35 -15.01
C ARG A 270 -9.09 13.86 -16.29
N GLU A 271 -9.49 14.41 -17.44
CA GLU A 271 -8.89 14.11 -18.73
C GLU A 271 -7.40 14.48 -18.76
N ALA A 272 -7.01 15.63 -18.22
CA ALA A 272 -5.61 16.04 -18.10
C ALA A 272 -4.81 15.09 -17.20
N GLN A 273 -5.38 14.62 -16.08
CA GLN A 273 -4.76 13.60 -15.24
C GLN A 273 -4.59 12.28 -16.00
N GLU A 274 -5.58 11.91 -16.79
CA GLU A 274 -5.57 10.71 -17.60
C GLU A 274 -4.51 10.77 -18.71
N GLU A 275 -4.38 11.90 -19.36
CA GLU A 275 -3.35 12.17 -20.37
C GLU A 275 -1.95 12.11 -19.75
N HIS A 276 -1.77 12.74 -18.58
CA HIS A 276 -0.51 12.69 -17.85
C HIS A 276 -0.11 11.26 -17.50
N THR A 277 -1.04 10.48 -16.92
CA THR A 277 -0.80 9.09 -16.58
C THR A 277 -0.46 8.24 -17.80
N SER A 278 -1.15 8.48 -18.92
CA SER A 278 -0.91 7.79 -20.19
C SER A 278 0.45 8.15 -20.79
N ALA A 279 0.83 9.43 -20.74
CA ALA A 279 2.12 9.90 -21.23
C ALA A 279 3.29 9.26 -20.45
N LEU A 280 3.18 9.15 -19.12
CA LEU A 280 4.19 8.48 -18.28
C LEU A 280 4.39 7.01 -18.64
N GLN A 281 3.35 6.34 -19.13
CA GLN A 281 3.44 4.93 -19.51
C GLN A 281 4.06 4.72 -20.90
N GLN A 282 3.95 5.68 -21.78
CA GLN A 282 4.53 5.62 -23.13
C GLN A 282 6.04 5.88 -23.12
N VAL A 283 6.55 6.54 -22.09
CA VAL A 283 7.99 6.79 -21.94
C VAL A 283 8.70 5.52 -21.54
N SER A 284 9.81 5.19 -22.19
CA SER A 284 10.65 4.04 -21.83
C SER A 284 11.14 4.13 -20.39
N GLU A 285 11.44 3.00 -19.76
CA GLU A 285 11.87 3.01 -18.36
C GLU A 285 13.18 3.80 -18.13
N ASP A 286 14.06 3.80 -19.11
CA ASP A 286 15.30 4.57 -19.04
C ASP A 286 15.07 6.07 -19.26
N GLU A 287 14.05 6.45 -20.01
CA GLU A 287 13.66 7.84 -20.29
C GLU A 287 12.75 8.44 -19.22
N ARG A 288 12.10 7.61 -18.40
CA ARG A 288 11.12 8.08 -17.39
C ARG A 288 11.71 8.97 -16.32
N VAL A 289 13.01 8.81 -16.04
CA VAL A 289 13.72 9.67 -15.09
C VAL A 289 13.76 11.11 -15.59
N ASP A 290 13.68 11.29 -16.92
CA ASP A 290 13.74 12.57 -17.62
C ASP A 290 12.37 13.11 -18.02
N VAL A 291 11.25 12.46 -17.66
CA VAL A 291 9.92 13.05 -17.87
C VAL A 291 9.87 14.39 -17.12
N PRO A 292 9.79 15.49 -17.84
CA PRO A 292 9.89 16.82 -17.21
C PRO A 292 8.78 16.99 -16.17
N LYS A 293 9.12 17.53 -15.01
CA LYS A 293 8.13 17.99 -14.02
C LYS A 293 7.06 18.91 -14.65
N SER A 294 7.38 19.49 -15.81
CA SER A 294 6.45 20.30 -16.59
C SER A 294 5.23 19.53 -17.12
N ILE A 295 5.34 18.20 -17.38
CA ILE A 295 4.15 17.43 -17.80
C ILE A 295 3.23 17.24 -16.59
N SER A 296 3.79 16.94 -15.40
CA SER A 296 3.05 16.98 -14.13
C SER A 296 2.40 18.32 -13.91
N ALA A 297 3.18 19.38 -14.12
CA ALA A 297 2.73 20.75 -13.94
C ALA A 297 1.67 21.15 -14.96
N HIS A 298 1.76 20.72 -16.23
CA HIS A 298 0.78 21.07 -17.26
C HIS A 298 -0.51 20.26 -17.19
N SER A 299 -0.46 19.07 -16.60
CA SER A 299 -1.68 18.27 -16.37
C SER A 299 -2.50 18.79 -15.19
N ILE A 300 -1.88 19.64 -14.32
CA ILE A 300 -2.46 20.10 -13.08
C ILE A 300 -2.14 21.56 -12.79
N SER A 301 -1.11 22.15 -13.42
CA SER A 301 -0.77 23.56 -13.28
C SER A 301 -0.72 24.31 -14.58
#